data_0722b3e69054d9b83e1fa2a8b650fe79
#
_entry.id   0722b3e69054d9b83e1fa2a8b650fe79
#
_cell.length_a   1.000
_cell.length_b   1.000
_cell.length_c   1.000
_cell.angle_alpha   90.00
_cell.angle_beta   90.00
_cell.angle_gamma   90.00
#
_symmetry.space_group_name_H-M   'P 1'
#
loop_
_entity.id
_entity.type
_entity.pdbx_description
1 polymer ?
#
loop_
_entity_poly.entity_id
_entity_poly.type
_entity_poly.pdbx_seq_one_letter_code
_entity_poly.pdbx_strand_id
1 'polypeptide(L)'
;IQNIKCIKNLEISFPLESGIYAITGENGSGKSTLIACASTIFYQMKMYDYFGRPKYGLIQLTIGDATRGWEYKGRSWRQLPTSHKMVLNGFYEGSIIFGNRFKDTNFSVIRILDRLSESDIIPADDFVKSNLGMILHNDNAYFKSLFILKKDVAQKSGLTSDPYFFKTDEGVLVSQARMSTGENLLISFLHSLKILYDKRALHH
;
A
#
# COMPACT_ATOMS: atom_id res chain seq x y z
N ILE A 1 -7.39 -7.74 20.34
CA ILE A 1 -6.87 -6.37 20.37
C ILE A 1 -7.29 -5.74 21.69
N GLN A 2 -6.36 -5.17 22.47
CA GLN A 2 -6.67 -4.53 23.75
C GLN A 2 -6.00 -3.16 23.83
N ASN A 3 -6.78 -2.14 24.24
CA ASN A 3 -6.33 -0.76 24.51
C ASN A 3 -5.52 -0.13 23.35
N ILE A 4 -5.98 -0.30 22.14
CA ILE A 4 -5.39 0.31 20.94
C ILE A 4 -6.30 1.42 20.43
N LYS A 5 -5.87 2.67 20.55
CA LYS A 5 -6.66 3.86 20.19
C LYS A 5 -8.06 3.82 20.83
N CYS A 6 -9.13 3.80 20.00
CA CYS A 6 -10.51 3.72 20.49
C CYS A 6 -10.96 2.28 20.84
N ILE A 7 -10.20 1.26 20.50
CA ILE A 7 -10.54 -0.13 20.81
C ILE A 7 -10.06 -0.48 22.22
N LYS A 8 -10.98 -0.63 23.15
CA LYS A 8 -10.66 -1.06 24.53
C LYS A 8 -10.38 -2.56 24.60
N ASN A 9 -11.28 -3.36 24.06
CA ASN A 9 -11.14 -4.80 23.94
C ASN A 9 -11.96 -5.29 22.74
N LEU A 10 -11.33 -6.05 21.83
CA LEU A 10 -11.98 -6.62 20.67
C LEU A 10 -11.37 -7.98 20.37
N GLU A 11 -12.22 -8.97 20.34
CA GLU A 11 -11.95 -10.29 19.78
C GLU A 11 -12.85 -10.50 18.57
N ILE A 12 -12.26 -10.86 17.43
CA ILE A 12 -12.99 -11.05 16.19
C ILE A 12 -12.32 -12.14 15.37
N SER A 13 -13.14 -13.00 14.78
CA SER A 13 -12.69 -14.05 13.88
C SER A 13 -13.15 -13.73 12.46
N PHE A 14 -12.27 -13.95 11.51
CA PHE A 14 -12.57 -13.86 10.08
C PHE A 14 -12.42 -15.23 9.44
N PRO A 15 -13.32 -15.62 8.54
CA PRO A 15 -13.12 -16.80 7.73
C PRO A 15 -11.87 -16.63 6.85
N LEU A 16 -11.10 -17.70 6.65
CA LEU A 16 -9.92 -17.72 5.78
C LEU A 16 -10.25 -18.08 4.33
N GLU A 17 -11.50 -18.05 3.98
CA GLU A 17 -11.96 -18.33 2.62
C GLU A 17 -11.67 -17.16 1.69
N SER A 18 -11.50 -17.46 0.40
CA SER A 18 -11.36 -16.40 -0.61
C SER A 18 -12.68 -15.65 -0.74
N GLY A 19 -12.63 -14.32 -0.69
CA GLY A 19 -13.82 -13.49 -0.76
C GLY A 19 -13.53 -12.02 -0.48
N ILE A 20 -14.59 -11.22 -0.53
CA ILE A 20 -14.58 -9.80 -0.17
C ILE A 20 -15.30 -9.67 1.17
N TYR A 21 -14.61 -9.14 2.16
CA TYR A 21 -15.14 -8.94 3.50
C TYR A 21 -15.23 -7.44 3.79
N ALA A 22 -16.42 -6.96 4.15
CA ALA A 22 -16.66 -5.56 4.48
C ALA A 22 -16.72 -5.35 6.00
N ILE A 23 -15.98 -4.37 6.50
CA ILE A 23 -16.06 -3.90 7.89
C ILE A 23 -16.78 -2.57 7.89
N THR A 24 -17.99 -2.54 8.45
CA THR A 24 -18.84 -1.36 8.50
C THR A 24 -18.97 -0.82 9.93
N GLY A 25 -19.44 0.39 10.09
CA GLY A 25 -19.66 1.06 11.38
C GLY A 25 -19.48 2.56 11.27
N GLU A 26 -19.83 3.28 12.32
CA GLU A 26 -19.73 4.73 12.41
C GLU A 26 -18.30 5.27 12.31
N ASN A 27 -18.15 6.55 11.97
CA ASN A 27 -16.86 7.20 11.99
C ASN A 27 -16.29 7.20 13.42
N GLY A 28 -14.99 6.86 13.54
CA GLY A 28 -14.35 6.76 14.86
C GLY A 28 -14.52 5.42 15.56
N SER A 29 -15.34 4.48 15.07
CA SER A 29 -15.59 3.17 15.70
C SER A 29 -14.37 2.22 15.72
N GLY A 30 -13.26 2.57 15.06
CA GLY A 30 -12.03 1.77 15.10
C GLY A 30 -11.80 0.87 13.88
N LYS A 31 -12.60 0.97 12.81
CA LYS A 31 -12.42 0.17 11.56
C LYS A 31 -11.00 0.21 11.02
N SER A 32 -10.48 1.41 10.80
CA SER A 32 -9.09 1.59 10.29
C SER A 32 -8.04 1.08 11.28
N THR A 33 -8.32 1.19 12.58
CA THR A 33 -7.45 0.64 13.62
C THR A 33 -7.43 -0.88 13.58
N LEU A 34 -8.58 -1.52 13.42
CA LEU A 34 -8.71 -2.97 13.28
C LEU A 34 -7.94 -3.48 12.05
N ILE A 35 -8.13 -2.85 10.88
CA ILE A 35 -7.41 -3.21 9.65
C ILE A 35 -5.91 -3.00 9.81
N ALA A 36 -5.48 -1.90 10.44
CA ALA A 36 -4.07 -1.66 10.73
C ALA A 36 -3.49 -2.73 11.68
N CYS A 37 -4.21 -3.16 12.70
CA CYS A 37 -3.79 -4.26 13.57
C CYS A 37 -3.66 -5.57 12.77
N ALA A 38 -4.64 -5.92 11.95
CA ALA A 38 -4.62 -7.12 11.14
C ALA A 38 -3.44 -7.11 10.14
N SER A 39 -3.12 -5.98 9.55
CA SER A 39 -2.03 -5.86 8.59
C SER A 39 -0.64 -6.07 9.18
N THR A 40 -0.48 -6.02 10.52
CA THR A 40 0.80 -6.31 11.17
C THR A 40 1.28 -7.76 10.94
N ILE A 41 0.43 -8.64 10.44
CA ILE A 41 0.80 -10.02 10.07
C ILE A 41 1.82 -10.02 8.93
N PHE A 42 1.58 -9.23 7.90
CA PHE A 42 2.35 -9.24 6.65
C PHE A 42 3.11 -7.95 6.38
N TYR A 43 2.79 -6.86 7.11
CA TYR A 43 3.42 -5.56 6.92
C TYR A 43 4.22 -5.16 8.16
N GLN A 44 5.50 -4.83 7.96
CA GLN A 44 6.36 -4.36 9.04
C GLN A 44 6.06 -2.89 9.35
N MET A 45 5.20 -2.67 10.33
CA MET A 45 4.80 -1.35 10.77
C MET A 45 5.77 -0.75 11.80
N LYS A 46 5.92 0.55 11.75
CA LYS A 46 6.47 1.34 12.86
C LYS A 46 5.37 1.52 13.91
N MET A 47 5.33 0.62 14.89
CA MET A 47 4.25 0.52 15.89
C MET A 47 3.94 1.85 16.58
N TYR A 48 4.95 2.65 16.86
CA TYR A 48 4.74 3.98 17.48
C TYR A 48 4.00 4.96 16.59
N ASP A 49 4.26 4.95 15.29
CA ASP A 49 3.63 5.87 14.34
C ASP A 49 2.15 5.55 14.15
N TYR A 50 1.81 4.26 14.18
CA TYR A 50 0.44 3.78 13.95
C TYR A 50 -0.41 3.73 15.21
N PHE A 51 0.15 3.22 16.31
CA PHE A 51 -0.59 2.90 17.53
C PHE A 51 -0.22 3.80 18.72
N GLY A 52 0.82 4.64 18.54
CA GLY A 52 1.25 5.57 19.58
C GLY A 52 1.83 4.88 20.81
N ARG A 53 1.61 5.50 21.99
CA ARG A 53 2.12 5.06 23.29
C ARG A 53 0.98 4.91 24.29
N PRO A 54 0.19 3.83 24.21
CA PRO A 54 -0.85 3.58 25.19
C PRO A 54 -0.24 3.29 26.58
N LYS A 55 -1.02 3.32 27.64
CA LYS A 55 -0.54 2.87 28.98
C LYS A 55 -0.20 1.39 28.95
N TYR A 56 -1.02 0.62 28.27
CA TYR A 56 -0.88 -0.79 27.96
C TYR A 56 -1.59 -1.05 26.63
N GLY A 57 -1.07 -1.92 25.80
CA GLY A 57 -1.70 -2.29 24.53
C GLY A 57 -1.29 -3.70 24.10
N LEU A 58 -2.22 -4.42 23.50
CA LEU A 58 -2.00 -5.76 22.97
C LEU A 58 -2.64 -5.90 21.60
N ILE A 59 -1.86 -6.37 20.65
CA ILE A 59 -2.32 -6.84 19.33
C ILE A 59 -1.89 -8.28 19.22
N GLN A 60 -2.83 -9.20 19.08
CA GLN A 60 -2.57 -10.61 18.88
C GLN A 60 -3.40 -11.15 17.74
N LEU A 61 -2.79 -11.91 16.88
CA LEU A 61 -3.36 -12.48 15.66
C LEU A 61 -3.03 -13.95 15.64
N THR A 62 -4.05 -14.77 15.37
CA THR A 62 -3.92 -16.23 15.31
C THR A 62 -4.47 -16.73 13.98
N ILE A 63 -3.72 -17.60 13.30
CA ILE A 63 -4.13 -18.26 12.07
C ILE A 63 -3.73 -19.73 12.19
N GLY A 64 -4.71 -20.61 12.29
CA GLY A 64 -4.46 -22.00 12.67
C GLY A 64 -3.72 -22.06 14.01
N ASP A 65 -2.60 -22.76 14.05
CA ASP A 65 -1.76 -22.90 15.24
C ASP A 65 -0.71 -21.79 15.39
N ALA A 66 -0.58 -20.91 14.42
CA ALA A 66 0.40 -19.83 14.42
C ALA A 66 -0.17 -18.58 15.08
N THR A 67 0.57 -18.03 16.06
CA THR A 67 0.22 -16.79 16.75
C THR A 67 1.34 -15.79 16.62
N ARG A 68 1.00 -14.55 16.29
CA ARG A 68 1.91 -13.41 16.25
C ARG A 68 1.28 -12.25 17.00
N GLY A 69 2.09 -11.51 17.75
CA GLY A 69 1.55 -10.39 18.52
C GLY A 69 2.58 -9.35 18.91
N TRP A 70 2.07 -8.24 19.41
CA TRP A 70 2.82 -7.12 19.94
C TRP A 70 2.16 -6.62 21.21
N GLU A 71 2.98 -6.41 22.22
CA GLU A 71 2.57 -5.81 23.50
C GLU A 71 3.27 -4.47 23.70
N TYR A 72 2.53 -3.47 24.13
CA TYR A 72 3.09 -2.24 24.66
C TYR A 72 3.10 -2.30 26.17
N LYS A 73 4.30 -2.38 26.76
CA LYS A 73 4.51 -2.43 28.21
C LYS A 73 5.85 -1.80 28.57
N GLY A 74 5.93 -1.12 29.70
CA GLY A 74 7.17 -0.51 30.14
C GLY A 74 7.73 0.53 29.17
N ARG A 75 6.86 1.30 28.51
CA ARG A 75 7.19 2.38 27.55
C ARG A 75 7.69 1.91 26.18
N SER A 76 7.57 0.63 25.86
CA SER A 76 8.02 0.12 24.54
C SER A 76 7.06 -0.91 23.96
N TRP A 77 6.99 -0.92 22.62
CA TRP A 77 6.39 -2.01 21.86
C TRP A 77 7.38 -3.18 21.77
N ARG A 78 6.92 -4.37 22.08
CA ARG A 78 7.69 -5.61 22.01
C ARG A 78 6.90 -6.64 21.21
N GLN A 79 7.57 -7.35 20.32
CA GLN A 79 6.96 -8.49 19.66
C GLN A 79 6.88 -9.64 20.67
N LEU A 80 5.72 -10.28 20.72
CA LEU A 80 5.52 -11.49 21.51
C LEU A 80 6.19 -12.69 20.83
N PRO A 81 6.59 -13.71 21.62
CA PRO A 81 7.10 -14.95 21.05
C PRO A 81 6.10 -15.52 20.04
N THR A 82 6.60 -15.97 18.90
CA THR A 82 5.80 -16.58 17.84
C THR A 82 5.82 -18.08 18.00
N SER A 83 4.66 -18.73 18.08
CA SER A 83 4.60 -20.19 18.27
C SER A 83 5.04 -20.95 17.01
N HIS A 84 4.68 -20.45 15.82
CA HIS A 84 5.05 -21.01 14.53
C HIS A 84 5.29 -19.86 13.52
N LYS A 85 6.08 -20.15 12.48
CA LYS A 85 6.35 -19.16 11.43
C LYS A 85 5.06 -18.87 10.66
N MET A 86 4.53 -17.67 10.84
CA MET A 86 3.38 -17.18 10.08
C MET A 86 3.90 -16.52 8.81
N VAL A 87 3.62 -17.14 7.65
CA VAL A 87 3.97 -16.60 6.34
C VAL A 87 2.67 -16.24 5.62
N LEU A 88 2.37 -14.96 5.56
CA LEU A 88 1.24 -14.43 4.79
C LEU A 88 1.75 -13.32 3.90
N ASN A 89 1.36 -13.39 2.64
CA ASN A 89 1.53 -12.29 1.71
C ASN A 89 0.27 -11.43 1.75
N GLY A 90 0.43 -10.14 1.93
CA GLY A 90 -0.69 -9.22 1.99
C GLY A 90 -0.27 -7.82 1.60
N PHE A 91 -1.27 -7.00 1.36
CA PHE A 91 -1.12 -5.60 1.05
C PHE A 91 -2.04 -4.79 1.98
N TYR A 92 -1.51 -3.73 2.56
CA TYR A 92 -2.27 -2.81 3.39
C TYR A 92 -2.29 -1.43 2.77
N GLU A 93 -3.49 -0.95 2.49
CA GLU A 93 -3.73 0.42 2.05
C GLU A 93 -4.44 1.19 3.16
N GLY A 94 -3.78 2.21 3.67
CA GLY A 94 -4.31 3.03 4.75
C GLY A 94 -3.88 4.48 4.63
N SER A 95 -4.64 5.39 5.22
CA SER A 95 -4.43 6.84 5.12
C SER A 95 -3.01 7.30 5.48
N ILE A 96 -2.35 6.63 6.42
CA ILE A 96 -0.97 6.97 6.82
C ILE A 96 0.05 6.53 5.77
N ILE A 97 -0.20 5.41 5.09
CA ILE A 97 0.67 4.93 4.01
C ILE A 97 0.58 5.85 2.81
N PHE A 98 -0.60 6.38 2.50
CA PHE A 98 -0.76 7.40 1.46
C PHE A 98 0.15 8.60 1.70
N GLY A 99 0.17 9.15 2.90
CA GLY A 99 1.06 10.24 3.25
C GLY A 99 2.54 9.93 2.98
N ASN A 100 2.97 8.69 3.11
CA ASN A 100 4.34 8.27 2.82
C ASN A 100 4.61 8.07 1.33
N ARG A 101 3.64 7.57 0.55
CA ARG A 101 3.77 7.44 -0.91
C ARG A 101 3.82 8.79 -1.61
N PHE A 102 3.10 9.78 -1.10
CA PHE A 102 3.15 11.15 -1.60
C PHE A 102 4.40 11.93 -1.17
N LYS A 103 5.20 11.42 -0.23
CA LYS A 103 6.50 12.06 0.12
C LYS A 103 7.49 12.05 -1.05
N ASP A 104 7.38 11.09 -1.96
CA ASP A 104 8.21 11.06 -3.16
C ASP A 104 7.77 12.10 -4.21
N THR A 105 6.62 12.74 -4.05
CA THR A 105 6.19 13.91 -4.81
C THR A 105 6.80 15.22 -4.28
N ASN A 106 7.97 15.14 -3.69
CA ASN A 106 8.76 16.31 -3.33
C ASN A 106 9.03 17.15 -4.60
N PHE A 107 9.03 18.47 -4.50
CA PHE A 107 9.32 19.38 -5.61
C PHE A 107 10.64 19.09 -6.34
N SER A 108 11.61 18.45 -5.68
CA SER A 108 12.83 17.95 -6.30
C SER A 108 12.57 16.84 -7.33
N VAL A 109 11.60 15.99 -7.09
CA VAL A 109 11.17 14.93 -8.03
C VAL A 109 10.55 15.56 -9.27
N ILE A 110 9.69 16.57 -9.12
CA ILE A 110 9.08 17.29 -10.25
C ILE A 110 10.16 17.89 -11.15
N ARG A 111 11.22 18.47 -10.59
CA ARG A 111 12.35 19.03 -11.35
C ARG A 111 13.15 17.97 -12.13
N ILE A 112 13.27 16.77 -11.59
CA ILE A 112 13.90 15.64 -12.27
C ILE A 112 13.03 15.21 -13.44
N LEU A 113 11.73 15.11 -13.22
CA LEU A 113 10.76 14.66 -14.21
C LEU A 113 10.69 15.60 -15.43
N ASP A 114 10.89 16.89 -15.24
CA ASP A 114 10.95 17.86 -16.35
C ASP A 114 12.22 17.73 -17.24
N ARG A 115 13.19 16.90 -16.83
CA ARG A 115 14.45 16.66 -17.57
C ARG A 115 14.52 15.28 -18.21
N LEU A 116 13.50 14.45 -18.02
CA LEU A 116 13.47 13.11 -18.57
C LEU A 116 13.17 13.12 -20.07
N SER A 117 13.82 12.21 -20.77
CA SER A 117 13.59 11.95 -22.18
C SER A 117 12.67 10.74 -22.39
N GLU A 118 12.14 10.60 -23.60
CA GLU A 118 11.35 9.40 -23.94
C GLU A 118 12.15 8.09 -23.81
N SER A 119 13.48 8.17 -23.90
CA SER A 119 14.36 7.01 -23.71
C SER A 119 14.44 6.53 -22.27
N ASP A 120 14.03 7.36 -21.29
CA ASP A 120 14.10 7.05 -19.87
C ASP A 120 12.87 6.30 -19.34
N ILE A 121 11.81 6.23 -20.14
CA ILE A 121 10.54 5.58 -19.78
C ILE A 121 10.31 4.33 -20.63
N ILE A 122 9.51 3.43 -20.09
CA ILE A 122 9.02 2.23 -20.78
C ILE A 122 7.49 2.14 -20.64
N PRO A 123 6.79 1.45 -21.55
CA PRO A 123 5.36 1.22 -21.39
C PRO A 123 5.05 0.62 -20.02
N ALA A 124 4.01 1.13 -19.37
CA ALA A 124 3.51 0.55 -18.13
C ALA A 124 2.91 -0.84 -18.40
N ASP A 125 2.81 -1.65 -17.35
CA ASP A 125 2.22 -2.99 -17.42
C ASP A 125 0.76 -2.93 -17.91
N ASP A 126 0.39 -3.87 -18.78
CA ASP A 126 -0.94 -3.90 -19.40
C ASP A 126 -2.06 -4.10 -18.36
N PHE A 127 -1.79 -4.84 -17.28
CA PHE A 127 -2.74 -4.98 -16.17
C PHE A 127 -3.05 -3.62 -15.55
N VAL A 128 -2.03 -2.79 -15.30
CA VAL A 128 -2.22 -1.45 -14.73
C VAL A 128 -2.96 -0.55 -15.71
N LYS A 129 -2.52 -0.48 -16.97
CA LYS A 129 -3.14 0.38 -18.00
C LYS A 129 -4.61 0.07 -18.21
N SER A 130 -4.91 -1.21 -18.45
CA SER A 130 -6.25 -1.67 -18.79
C SER A 130 -7.22 -1.49 -17.64
N ASN A 131 -6.83 -1.87 -16.42
CA ASN A 131 -7.70 -1.71 -15.26
C ASN A 131 -7.89 -0.25 -14.85
N LEU A 132 -6.85 0.58 -14.96
CA LEU A 132 -6.97 2.02 -14.69
C LEU A 132 -7.99 2.66 -15.65
N GLY A 133 -7.89 2.38 -16.94
CA GLY A 133 -8.80 2.90 -17.96
C GLY A 133 -10.24 2.39 -17.76
N MET A 134 -10.39 1.11 -17.50
CA MET A 134 -11.70 0.52 -17.27
C MET A 134 -12.39 1.12 -16.04
N ILE A 135 -11.68 1.27 -14.92
CA ILE A 135 -12.27 1.76 -13.67
C ILE A 135 -12.61 3.25 -13.75
N LEU A 136 -11.76 4.08 -14.36
CA LEU A 136 -11.96 5.54 -14.37
C LEU A 136 -12.80 6.02 -15.55
N HIS A 137 -12.71 5.34 -16.70
CA HIS A 137 -13.28 5.85 -17.96
C HIS A 137 -14.17 4.82 -18.69
N ASN A 138 -14.34 3.62 -18.11
CA ASN A 138 -15.04 2.51 -18.76
C ASN A 138 -14.45 2.17 -20.16
N ASP A 139 -13.13 2.38 -20.30
CA ASP A 139 -12.38 2.15 -21.53
C ASP A 139 -11.00 1.58 -21.18
N ASN A 140 -10.75 0.32 -21.50
CA ASN A 140 -9.50 -0.37 -21.23
C ASN A 140 -8.31 0.16 -22.04
N ALA A 141 -8.55 0.90 -23.11
CA ALA A 141 -7.53 1.51 -23.97
C ALA A 141 -7.22 2.98 -23.60
N TYR A 142 -7.98 3.59 -22.69
CA TYR A 142 -7.84 5.00 -22.35
C TYR A 142 -6.40 5.36 -21.97
N PHE A 143 -5.75 4.56 -21.11
CA PHE A 143 -4.37 4.76 -20.67
C PHE A 143 -3.34 3.97 -21.48
N LYS A 144 -3.59 3.71 -22.78
CA LYS A 144 -2.60 3.05 -23.68
C LYS A 144 -1.23 3.74 -23.68
N SER A 145 -1.22 5.06 -23.49
CA SER A 145 -0.02 5.92 -23.44
C SER A 145 0.47 6.15 -21.99
N LEU A 146 0.24 5.20 -21.09
CA LEU A 146 0.82 5.20 -19.74
C LEU A 146 2.19 4.53 -19.77
N PHE A 147 3.18 5.18 -19.18
CA PHE A 147 4.57 4.75 -19.10
C PHE A 147 5.02 4.74 -17.64
N ILE A 148 6.10 4.04 -17.37
CA ILE A 148 6.78 4.03 -16.08
C ILE A 148 8.27 4.35 -16.27
N LEU A 149 8.87 5.05 -15.31
CA LEU A 149 10.30 5.35 -15.35
C LEU A 149 11.12 4.05 -15.26
N LYS A 150 12.18 3.96 -16.04
CA LYS A 150 13.13 2.85 -15.94
C LYS A 150 13.75 2.82 -14.57
N LYS A 151 13.86 1.63 -13.99
CA LYS A 151 14.34 1.43 -12.62
C LYS A 151 15.75 1.96 -12.38
N ASP A 152 16.66 1.79 -13.34
CA ASP A 152 18.02 2.29 -13.26
C ASP A 152 18.08 3.83 -13.29
N VAL A 153 17.19 4.46 -14.06
CA VAL A 153 17.05 5.93 -14.12
C VAL A 153 16.48 6.45 -12.79
N ALA A 154 15.46 5.78 -12.25
CA ALA A 154 14.87 6.12 -10.96
C ALA A 154 15.93 6.07 -9.83
N GLN A 155 16.70 5.00 -9.77
CA GLN A 155 17.76 4.81 -8.78
C GLN A 155 18.88 5.87 -8.90
N LYS A 156 19.36 6.16 -10.12
CA LYS A 156 20.36 7.22 -10.38
C LYS A 156 19.83 8.60 -9.99
N SER A 157 18.52 8.80 -10.07
CA SER A 157 17.86 10.05 -9.68
C SER A 157 17.51 10.13 -8.19
N GLY A 158 17.85 9.11 -7.40
CA GLY A 158 17.56 9.05 -5.96
C GLY A 158 16.07 8.88 -5.64
N LEU A 159 15.28 8.36 -6.58
CA LEU A 159 13.87 8.08 -6.36
C LEU A 159 13.71 6.74 -5.63
N THR A 160 12.77 6.69 -4.69
CA THR A 160 12.44 5.49 -3.92
C THR A 160 11.36 4.64 -4.59
N SER A 161 10.70 5.19 -5.61
CA SER A 161 9.67 4.53 -6.41
C SER A 161 9.85 4.84 -7.89
N ASP A 162 9.24 4.02 -8.75
CA ASP A 162 9.26 4.20 -10.19
C ASP A 162 7.99 4.97 -10.59
N PRO A 163 8.07 6.31 -10.81
CA PRO A 163 6.89 7.12 -11.10
C PRO A 163 6.31 6.82 -12.48
N TYR A 164 5.00 7.01 -12.61
CA TYR A 164 4.26 6.86 -13.85
C TYR A 164 4.16 8.18 -14.63
N PHE A 165 3.99 8.05 -15.92
CA PHE A 165 3.82 9.15 -16.87
C PHE A 165 2.70 8.83 -17.84
N PHE A 166 1.86 9.80 -18.12
CA PHE A 166 0.89 9.74 -19.19
C PHE A 166 1.34 10.63 -20.34
N LYS A 167 1.36 10.11 -21.56
CA LYS A 167 1.64 10.90 -22.74
C LYS A 167 0.32 11.33 -23.37
N THR A 168 0.10 12.64 -23.45
CA THR A 168 -1.09 13.21 -24.10
C THR A 168 -1.05 13.00 -25.61
N ASP A 169 -2.18 13.19 -26.29
CA ASP A 169 -2.25 13.12 -27.76
C ASP A 169 -1.34 14.14 -28.43
N GLU A 170 -1.04 15.25 -27.78
CA GLU A 170 -0.10 16.28 -28.22
C GLU A 170 1.37 15.90 -27.98
N GLY A 171 1.64 14.73 -27.42
CA GLY A 171 2.98 14.24 -27.12
C GLY A 171 3.59 14.74 -25.82
N VAL A 172 2.85 15.48 -25.01
CA VAL A 172 3.33 16.00 -23.73
C VAL A 172 3.32 14.92 -22.66
N LEU A 173 4.43 14.74 -21.95
CA LEU A 173 4.51 13.83 -20.81
C LEU A 173 4.01 14.53 -19.54
N VAL A 174 2.95 13.95 -18.95
CA VAL A 174 2.41 14.37 -17.66
C VAL A 174 2.86 13.38 -16.62
N SER A 175 3.63 13.84 -15.64
CA SER A 175 4.10 12.99 -14.57
C SER A 175 2.99 12.63 -13.58
N GLN A 176 3.14 11.51 -12.89
CA GLN A 176 2.24 11.07 -11.81
C GLN A 176 2.00 12.17 -10.76
N ALA A 177 2.99 13.00 -10.47
CA ALA A 177 2.86 14.12 -9.54
C ALA A 177 1.84 15.19 -9.98
N ARG A 178 1.52 15.27 -11.27
CA ARG A 178 0.53 16.19 -11.86
C ARG A 178 -0.81 15.54 -12.19
N MET A 179 -0.94 14.24 -12.00
CA MET A 179 -2.21 13.53 -12.17
C MET A 179 -3.17 13.85 -11.03
N SER A 180 -4.44 13.59 -11.23
CA SER A 180 -5.45 13.75 -10.18
C SER A 180 -5.17 12.82 -9.00
N THR A 181 -5.69 13.17 -7.82
CA THR A 181 -5.58 12.32 -6.62
C THR A 181 -6.17 10.93 -6.84
N GLY A 182 -7.29 10.84 -7.55
CA GLY A 182 -7.94 9.56 -7.88
C GLY A 182 -7.08 8.67 -8.77
N GLU A 183 -6.50 9.23 -9.83
CA GLU A 183 -5.57 8.52 -10.71
C GLU A 183 -4.34 8.03 -9.96
N ASN A 184 -3.72 8.91 -9.16
CA ASN A 184 -2.56 8.56 -8.34
C ASN A 184 -2.83 7.41 -7.37
N LEU A 185 -3.97 7.48 -6.69
CA LEU A 185 -4.41 6.47 -5.75
C LEU A 185 -4.56 5.12 -6.45
N LEU A 186 -5.30 5.10 -7.55
CA LEU A 186 -5.63 3.89 -8.26
C LEU A 186 -4.40 3.27 -8.96
N ILE A 187 -3.52 4.08 -9.55
CA ILE A 187 -2.23 3.61 -10.11
C ILE A 187 -1.41 2.92 -9.02
N SER A 188 -1.25 3.54 -7.86
CA SER A 188 -0.49 2.98 -6.74
C SER A 188 -1.08 1.67 -6.23
N PHE A 189 -2.41 1.60 -6.19
CA PHE A 189 -3.14 0.40 -5.79
C PHE A 189 -2.94 -0.73 -6.81
N LEU A 190 -3.19 -0.47 -8.10
CA LEU A 190 -3.04 -1.45 -9.18
C LEU A 190 -1.60 -1.96 -9.31
N HIS A 191 -0.62 -1.06 -9.20
CA HIS A 191 0.79 -1.45 -9.18
C HIS A 191 1.11 -2.43 -8.03
N SER A 192 0.59 -2.16 -6.86
CA SER A 192 0.79 -3.02 -5.69
C SER A 192 0.09 -4.38 -5.85
N LEU A 193 -1.12 -4.39 -6.40
CA LEU A 193 -1.84 -5.64 -6.72
C LEU A 193 -1.04 -6.48 -7.74
N LYS A 194 -0.50 -5.85 -8.78
CA LYS A 194 0.32 -6.55 -9.79
C LYS A 194 1.53 -7.22 -9.16
N ILE A 195 2.26 -6.50 -8.29
CA ILE A 195 3.42 -7.08 -7.57
C ILE A 195 3.02 -8.32 -6.74
N LEU A 196 1.87 -8.26 -6.06
CA LEU A 196 1.38 -9.38 -5.27
C LEU A 196 0.98 -10.56 -6.16
N TYR A 197 0.32 -10.28 -7.27
CA TYR A 197 -0.08 -11.30 -8.25
C TYR A 197 1.14 -12.02 -8.82
N ASP A 198 2.17 -11.30 -9.22
CA ASP A 198 3.41 -11.86 -9.76
C ASP A 198 4.16 -12.70 -8.72
N LYS A 199 4.20 -12.27 -7.46
CA LYS A 199 4.79 -13.05 -6.37
C LYS A 199 4.05 -14.37 -6.12
N ARG A 200 2.72 -14.38 -6.28
CA ARG A 200 1.92 -15.59 -6.13
C ARG A 200 2.16 -16.59 -7.26
N ALA A 201 2.31 -16.09 -8.49
CA ALA A 201 2.61 -16.92 -9.67
C ALA A 201 3.99 -17.60 -9.60
N LEU A 202 4.94 -17.05 -8.83
CA LEU A 202 6.28 -17.64 -8.65
C LEU A 202 6.32 -18.76 -7.58
N HIS A 203 5.23 -18.98 -6.85
CA HIS A 203 5.13 -19.99 -5.77
C HIS A 203 4.21 -21.16 -6.13
N HIS A 204 3.73 -21.23 -7.36
CA HIS A 204 3.01 -22.36 -7.96
C HIS A 204 3.82 -22.94 -9.13
#